data_bd806290a561c1f07773f4e9fc301ad8
#
_entry.id   bd806290a561c1f07773f4e9fc301ad8
#
_cell.length_a   1.000
_cell.length_b   1.000
_cell.length_c   1.000
_cell.angle_alpha   90.00
_cell.angle_beta   90.00
_cell.angle_gamma   90.00
#
_symmetry.space_group_name_H-M   'P 1'
#
loop_
_entity.id
_entity.type
_entity.pdbx_description
1 polymer ?
#
loop_
_entity_poly.entity_id
_entity_poly.type
_entity_poly.pdbx_seq_one_letter_code
_entity_poly.pdbx_strand_id
1 'polypeptide(L)'
;MAKFSLYNISLKNLSFGTHTYAYDLDRKFFEAIDGDEVRKGNVKVMVTVKRTSSTFEFDFELKGVVQVPCTRCLDDMNQEVDTTNRLIVKFGKEYSEESDEIVIIPEEEGEINIAWFLYEFVALCIPIKHVHPAGECNRAVSSKLRKHRAVSTDEEDADDEIADDDELASEEDSQTGDPRWDALKGLSFEDND
;
A
#
# COMPACT_ATOMS: atom_id res chain seq x y z
N MET A 1 29.39 -1.86 6.76
CA MET A 1 28.74 -2.85 5.89
C MET A 1 27.48 -2.22 5.32
N ALA A 2 27.24 -2.34 4.02
CA ALA A 2 26.03 -1.77 3.42
C ALA A 2 24.79 -2.45 4.03
N LYS A 3 23.84 -1.65 4.50
CA LYS A 3 22.64 -2.03 5.27
C LYS A 3 21.77 -3.10 4.56
N PHE A 4 21.87 -3.20 3.23
CA PHE A 4 21.09 -4.11 2.38
C PHE A 4 21.92 -5.02 1.47
N SER A 5 23.16 -5.33 1.84
CA SER A 5 24.04 -6.19 1.04
C SER A 5 23.50 -7.61 0.82
N LEU A 6 22.62 -8.09 1.72
CA LEU A 6 21.96 -9.39 1.60
C LEU A 6 21.03 -9.46 0.37
N TYR A 7 20.50 -8.31 -0.07
CA TYR A 7 19.56 -8.20 -1.18
C TYR A 7 20.23 -7.87 -2.52
N ASN A 8 21.57 -7.90 -2.56
CA ASN A 8 22.30 -7.76 -3.81
C ASN A 8 22.35 -9.07 -4.57
N ILE A 9 21.96 -9.04 -5.82
CA ILE A 9 22.05 -10.18 -6.76
C ILE A 9 23.05 -9.84 -7.85
N SER A 10 24.13 -10.61 -7.92
CA SER A 10 25.18 -10.43 -8.94
C SER A 10 24.73 -11.08 -10.26
N LEU A 11 24.36 -10.26 -11.23
CA LEU A 11 23.84 -10.68 -12.52
C LEU A 11 24.95 -11.18 -13.46
N LYS A 12 26.15 -10.61 -13.35
CA LYS A 12 27.31 -11.05 -14.13
C LYS A 12 27.66 -12.51 -13.89
N ASN A 13 27.54 -12.95 -12.63
CA ASN A 13 27.92 -14.29 -12.20
C ASN A 13 26.82 -15.34 -12.36
N LEU A 14 25.58 -14.92 -12.71
CA LEU A 14 24.50 -15.86 -12.94
C LEU A 14 24.75 -16.68 -14.20
N SER A 15 24.63 -18.00 -14.09
CA SER A 15 24.63 -18.87 -15.28
C SER A 15 23.30 -18.76 -16.05
N PHE A 16 23.28 -19.18 -17.31
CA PHE A 16 22.01 -19.29 -18.04
C PHE A 16 21.07 -20.28 -17.36
N GLY A 17 19.80 -19.94 -17.31
CA GLY A 17 18.77 -20.75 -16.67
C GLY A 17 18.03 -20.01 -15.57
N THR A 18 17.44 -20.77 -14.66
CA THR A 18 16.60 -20.25 -13.58
C THR A 18 17.30 -20.40 -12.24
N HIS A 19 17.28 -19.34 -11.45
CA HIS A 19 17.84 -19.28 -10.11
C HIS A 19 16.76 -18.81 -9.14
N THR A 20 16.72 -19.39 -7.95
CA THR A 20 15.70 -19.05 -6.94
C THR A 20 16.38 -18.57 -5.68
N TYR A 21 15.86 -17.48 -5.12
CA TYR A 21 16.30 -16.87 -3.87
C TYR A 21 15.11 -16.76 -2.92
N ALA A 22 15.33 -16.99 -1.64
CA ALA A 22 14.31 -16.81 -0.62
C ALA A 22 14.77 -15.76 0.39
N TYR A 23 13.88 -14.83 0.74
CA TYR A 23 14.13 -13.79 1.72
C TYR A 23 12.99 -13.73 2.73
N ASP A 24 13.32 -13.36 3.95
CA ASP A 24 12.37 -13.05 4.99
C ASP A 24 12.47 -11.56 5.30
N LEU A 25 11.41 -10.80 5.00
CA LEU A 25 11.31 -9.38 5.35
C LEU A 25 10.76 -9.28 6.76
N ASP A 26 11.66 -9.22 7.72
CA ASP A 26 11.34 -9.11 9.13
C ASP A 26 11.21 -7.63 9.56
N ARG A 27 10.88 -7.42 10.83
CA ARG A 27 10.82 -6.08 11.42
C ARG A 27 12.09 -5.26 11.18
N LYS A 28 13.27 -5.88 11.20
CA LYS A 28 14.54 -5.18 11.01
C LYS A 28 14.69 -4.68 9.58
N PHE A 29 14.15 -5.41 8.61
CA PHE A 29 14.11 -4.97 7.22
C PHE A 29 13.29 -3.69 7.07
N PHE A 30 12.04 -3.66 7.59
CA PHE A 30 11.18 -2.50 7.50
C PHE A 30 11.73 -1.29 8.26
N GLU A 31 12.27 -1.48 9.47
CA GLU A 31 12.97 -0.43 10.22
C GLU A 31 14.21 0.09 9.49
N ALA A 32 14.86 -0.77 8.71
CA ALA A 32 16.05 -0.42 7.97
C ALA A 32 15.75 0.36 6.68
N ILE A 33 14.67 0.02 5.98
CA ILE A 33 14.18 0.76 4.80
C ILE A 33 13.67 2.15 5.20
N ASP A 34 13.07 2.27 6.41
CA ASP A 34 12.50 3.52 6.94
C ASP A 34 11.45 4.14 6.00
N GLY A 35 10.61 3.27 5.42
CA GLY A 35 9.53 3.68 4.53
C GLY A 35 8.31 4.19 5.31
N ASP A 36 7.52 5.04 4.67
CA ASP A 36 6.39 5.73 5.31
C ASP A 36 5.19 4.83 5.54
N GLU A 37 4.88 3.92 4.59
CA GLU A 37 3.65 3.12 4.59
C GLU A 37 3.72 1.93 5.55
N VAL A 38 4.84 1.19 5.53
CA VAL A 38 5.02 -0.04 6.32
C VAL A 38 6.27 0.04 7.16
N ARG A 39 6.08 -0.03 8.47
CA ARG A 39 7.19 0.02 9.45
C ARG A 39 7.45 -1.30 10.16
N LYS A 40 6.51 -2.23 10.08
CA LYS A 40 6.58 -3.54 10.74
C LYS A 40 5.89 -4.60 9.91
N GLY A 41 6.42 -5.82 9.93
CA GLY A 41 5.81 -6.93 9.24
C GLY A 41 6.65 -8.18 9.29
N ASN A 42 6.09 -9.23 8.72
CA ASN A 42 6.78 -10.48 8.43
C ASN A 42 6.25 -11.00 7.08
N VAL A 43 7.07 -10.85 6.04
CA VAL A 43 6.71 -11.24 4.67
C VAL A 43 7.78 -12.17 4.13
N LYS A 44 7.37 -13.35 3.69
CA LYS A 44 8.23 -14.30 2.98
C LYS A 44 8.23 -13.97 1.50
N VAL A 45 9.41 -13.94 0.94
CA VAL A 45 9.61 -13.62 -0.48
C VAL A 45 10.33 -14.76 -1.16
N MET A 46 9.78 -15.18 -2.29
CA MET A 46 10.45 -16.06 -3.24
C MET A 46 10.74 -15.26 -4.50
N VAL A 47 12.01 -15.22 -4.90
CA VAL A 47 12.45 -14.52 -6.10
C VAL A 47 12.99 -15.55 -7.08
N THR A 48 12.38 -15.65 -8.24
CA THR A 48 12.84 -16.49 -9.34
C THR A 48 13.47 -15.61 -10.42
N VAL A 49 14.75 -15.81 -10.68
CA VAL A 49 15.51 -15.06 -11.69
C VAL A 49 15.83 -15.97 -12.86
N LYS A 50 15.34 -15.60 -14.04
CA LYS A 50 15.62 -16.30 -15.29
C LYS A 50 16.54 -15.47 -16.17
N ARG A 51 17.76 -15.96 -16.38
CA ARG A 51 18.70 -15.34 -17.30
C ARG A 51 18.44 -15.80 -18.73
N THR A 52 18.18 -14.85 -19.61
CA THR A 52 18.15 -15.06 -21.07
C THR A 52 19.46 -14.54 -21.71
N SER A 53 19.51 -14.42 -23.02
CA SER A 53 20.71 -13.91 -23.70
C SER A 53 21.03 -12.47 -23.45
N SER A 54 20.01 -11.62 -23.22
CA SER A 54 20.15 -10.16 -23.08
C SER A 54 19.42 -9.55 -21.90
N THR A 55 18.60 -10.34 -21.20
CA THR A 55 17.75 -9.85 -20.11
C THR A 55 17.75 -10.81 -18.94
N PHE A 56 17.41 -10.27 -17.77
CA PHE A 56 17.13 -11.02 -16.55
C PHE A 56 15.68 -10.77 -16.17
N GLU A 57 14.88 -11.84 -16.17
CA GLU A 57 13.48 -11.79 -15.77
C GLU A 57 13.39 -12.20 -14.30
N PHE A 58 12.85 -11.33 -13.48
CA PHE A 58 12.60 -11.55 -12.05
C PHE A 58 11.11 -11.75 -11.85
N ASP A 59 10.72 -12.85 -11.26
CA ASP A 59 9.37 -13.09 -10.77
C ASP A 59 9.44 -13.14 -9.24
N PHE A 60 8.64 -12.30 -8.60
CA PHE A 60 8.56 -12.15 -7.15
C PHE A 60 7.23 -12.68 -6.66
N GLU A 61 7.26 -13.53 -5.64
CA GLU A 61 6.09 -13.97 -4.88
C GLU A 61 6.27 -13.52 -3.44
N LEU A 62 5.35 -12.70 -2.93
CA LEU A 62 5.40 -12.14 -1.58
C LEU A 62 4.17 -12.57 -0.81
N LYS A 63 4.36 -13.21 0.36
CA LYS A 63 3.27 -13.68 1.22
C LYS A 63 3.58 -13.41 2.68
N GLY A 64 2.64 -12.78 3.38
CA GLY A 64 2.82 -12.49 4.79
C GLY A 64 1.82 -11.53 5.37
N VAL A 65 2.21 -10.85 6.44
CA VAL A 65 1.39 -9.87 7.13
C VAL A 65 2.25 -8.67 7.50
N VAL A 66 1.71 -7.49 7.29
CA VAL A 66 2.32 -6.22 7.70
C VAL A 66 1.40 -5.47 8.64
N GLN A 67 1.98 -4.57 9.46
CA GLN A 67 1.22 -3.65 10.29
C GLN A 67 1.18 -2.28 9.63
N VAL A 68 -0.05 -1.78 9.46
CA VAL A 68 -0.33 -0.47 8.88
C VAL A 68 -1.35 0.27 9.76
N PRO A 69 -1.35 1.61 9.78
CA PRO A 69 -2.37 2.34 10.50
C PRO A 69 -3.72 2.21 9.80
N CYS A 70 -4.76 1.89 10.54
CA CYS A 70 -6.13 1.86 10.02
C CYS A 70 -6.52 3.24 9.46
N THR A 71 -7.07 3.31 8.24
CA THR A 71 -7.46 4.57 7.60
C THR A 71 -8.63 5.28 8.30
N ARG A 72 -9.33 4.61 9.25
CA ARG A 72 -10.45 5.18 10.01
C ARG A 72 -10.03 5.67 11.40
N CYS A 73 -9.33 4.85 12.18
CA CYS A 73 -9.04 5.16 13.59
C CYS A 73 -7.56 5.42 13.88
N LEU A 74 -6.68 5.22 12.91
CA LEU A 74 -5.22 5.39 12.96
C LEU A 74 -4.49 4.43 13.92
N ASP A 75 -5.20 3.52 14.58
CA ASP A 75 -4.55 2.45 15.34
C ASP A 75 -3.96 1.39 14.40
N ASP A 76 -2.87 0.75 14.81
CA ASP A 76 -2.19 -0.29 14.03
C ASP A 76 -3.12 -1.48 13.77
N MET A 77 -3.18 -1.95 12.55
CA MET A 77 -3.88 -3.16 12.13
C MET A 77 -2.98 -4.07 11.30
N ASN A 78 -3.32 -5.35 11.29
CA ASN A 78 -2.66 -6.32 10.45
C ASN A 78 -3.30 -6.32 9.06
N GLN A 79 -2.46 -6.20 8.02
CA GLN A 79 -2.86 -6.29 6.63
C GLN A 79 -2.15 -7.48 5.99
N GLU A 80 -2.92 -8.35 5.36
CA GLU A 80 -2.36 -9.48 4.59
C GLU A 80 -1.71 -8.97 3.30
N VAL A 81 -0.57 -9.57 2.97
CA VAL A 81 0.18 -9.38 1.73
C VAL A 81 0.21 -10.71 0.99
N ASP A 82 -0.38 -10.76 -0.19
CA ASP A 82 -0.26 -11.87 -1.14
C ASP A 82 -0.21 -11.27 -2.55
N THR A 83 0.98 -11.13 -3.08
CA THR A 83 1.18 -10.49 -4.38
C THR A 83 2.29 -11.15 -5.17
N THR A 84 2.16 -11.03 -6.49
CA THR A 84 3.18 -11.45 -7.45
C THR A 84 3.53 -10.27 -8.34
N ASN A 85 4.83 -10.01 -8.50
CA ASN A 85 5.32 -8.89 -9.30
C ASN A 85 6.41 -9.38 -10.24
N ARG A 86 6.62 -8.67 -11.33
CA ARG A 86 7.65 -8.97 -12.31
C ARG A 86 8.53 -7.76 -12.56
N LEU A 87 9.83 -8.03 -12.75
CA LEU A 87 10.80 -7.02 -13.12
C LEU A 87 11.74 -7.58 -14.20
N ILE A 88 11.97 -6.82 -15.24
CA ILE A 88 12.91 -7.17 -16.30
C ILE A 88 14.12 -6.27 -16.18
N VAL A 89 15.30 -6.85 -15.97
CA VAL A 89 16.54 -6.11 -15.87
C VAL A 89 17.39 -6.31 -17.13
N LYS A 90 17.89 -5.21 -17.66
CA LYS A 90 18.79 -5.16 -18.80
C LYS A 90 20.08 -4.46 -18.43
N PHE A 91 21.16 -4.82 -19.12
CA PHE A 91 22.40 -4.04 -19.04
C PHE A 91 22.37 -2.86 -20.00
N GLY A 92 22.88 -1.73 -19.54
CA GLY A 92 23.03 -0.51 -20.33
C GLY A 92 24.23 0.32 -19.90
N LYS A 93 24.28 1.57 -20.35
CA LYS A 93 25.37 2.49 -20.00
C LYS A 93 25.16 3.17 -18.68
N GLU A 94 23.91 3.52 -18.36
CA GLU A 94 23.53 4.27 -17.17
C GLU A 94 22.28 3.63 -16.57
N TYR A 95 22.05 3.85 -15.26
CA TYR A 95 20.82 3.43 -14.61
C TYR A 95 19.65 4.21 -15.18
N SER A 96 18.60 3.52 -15.58
CA SER A 96 17.32 4.12 -15.97
C SER A 96 16.16 3.15 -15.79
N GLU A 97 14.98 3.65 -15.58
CA GLU A 97 13.73 2.94 -15.54
C GLU A 97 12.97 3.25 -16.83
N GLU A 98 12.86 2.25 -17.73
CA GLU A 98 12.11 2.42 -18.99
C GLU A 98 10.61 2.31 -18.76
N SER A 99 10.20 1.54 -17.78
CA SER A 99 8.80 1.37 -17.34
C SER A 99 8.78 0.80 -15.93
N ASP A 100 7.59 0.68 -15.35
CA ASP A 100 7.35 0.10 -14.01
C ASP A 100 7.92 -1.33 -13.87
N GLU A 101 8.09 -2.04 -15.00
CA GLU A 101 8.59 -3.41 -15.02
C GLU A 101 10.00 -3.54 -15.63
N ILE A 102 10.60 -2.47 -16.17
CA ILE A 102 11.87 -2.55 -16.91
C ILE A 102 12.89 -1.58 -16.33
N VAL A 103 13.96 -2.15 -15.80
CA VAL A 103 15.09 -1.41 -15.25
C VAL A 103 16.36 -1.72 -16.04
N ILE A 104 17.10 -0.66 -16.35
CA ILE A 104 18.43 -0.73 -16.96
C ILE A 104 19.44 -0.46 -15.87
N ILE A 105 20.44 -1.32 -15.76
CA ILE A 105 21.55 -1.14 -14.83
C ILE A 105 22.88 -1.03 -15.60
N PRO A 106 23.86 -0.26 -15.06
CA PRO A 106 25.17 -0.18 -15.68
C PRO A 106 25.85 -1.55 -15.77
N GLU A 107 26.38 -1.86 -16.94
CA GLU A 107 27.10 -3.12 -17.13
C GLU A 107 28.34 -3.20 -16.21
N GLU A 108 28.94 -2.05 -15.85
CA GLU A 108 30.08 -2.01 -14.95
C GLU A 108 29.75 -2.50 -13.54
N GLU A 109 28.59 -2.14 -12.99
CA GLU A 109 28.13 -2.57 -11.68
C GLU A 109 27.82 -4.07 -11.67
N GLY A 110 27.04 -4.54 -12.65
CA GLY A 110 26.72 -5.95 -12.87
C GLY A 110 25.98 -6.64 -11.75
N GLU A 111 25.41 -5.89 -10.82
CA GLU A 111 24.58 -6.35 -9.71
C GLU A 111 23.37 -5.44 -9.52
N ILE A 112 22.32 -5.97 -8.95
CA ILE A 112 21.11 -5.22 -8.59
C ILE A 112 20.80 -5.43 -7.12
N ASN A 113 20.45 -4.34 -6.43
CA ASN A 113 19.89 -4.42 -5.09
C ASN A 113 18.37 -4.42 -5.16
N ILE A 114 17.74 -5.49 -4.70
CA ILE A 114 16.29 -5.65 -4.79
C ILE A 114 15.54 -5.18 -3.55
N ALA A 115 16.21 -4.69 -2.50
CA ALA A 115 15.57 -4.35 -1.22
C ALA A 115 14.45 -3.32 -1.38
N TRP A 116 14.70 -2.26 -2.17
CA TRP A 116 13.70 -1.22 -2.40
C TRP A 116 12.50 -1.73 -3.18
N PHE A 117 12.71 -2.50 -4.23
CA PHE A 117 11.62 -3.12 -5.01
C PHE A 117 10.74 -4.02 -4.14
N LEU A 118 11.34 -4.82 -3.25
CA LEU A 118 10.59 -5.66 -2.31
C LEU A 118 9.69 -4.84 -1.39
N TYR A 119 10.18 -3.71 -0.90
CA TYR A 119 9.39 -2.79 -0.09
C TYR A 119 8.23 -2.18 -0.90
N GLU A 120 8.50 -1.69 -2.11
CA GLU A 120 7.50 -1.10 -3.00
C GLU A 120 6.39 -2.10 -3.34
N PHE A 121 6.72 -3.35 -3.66
CA PHE A 121 5.73 -4.38 -3.95
C PHE A 121 4.83 -4.67 -2.74
N VAL A 122 5.37 -4.64 -1.53
CA VAL A 122 4.57 -4.75 -0.30
C VAL A 122 3.67 -3.52 -0.14
N ALA A 123 4.19 -2.32 -0.30
CA ALA A 123 3.44 -1.07 -0.13
C ALA A 123 2.31 -0.94 -1.16
N LEU A 124 2.57 -1.28 -2.43
CA LEU A 124 1.59 -1.24 -3.51
C LEU A 124 0.47 -2.30 -3.37
N CYS A 125 0.73 -3.38 -2.64
CA CYS A 125 -0.28 -4.40 -2.35
C CYS A 125 -1.32 -3.93 -1.32
N ILE A 126 -1.02 -2.88 -0.53
CA ILE A 126 -1.92 -2.38 0.50
C ILE A 126 -3.07 -1.61 -0.14
N PRO A 127 -4.34 -1.97 0.12
CA PRO A 127 -5.47 -1.23 -0.39
C PRO A 127 -5.49 0.22 0.12
N ILE A 128 -5.90 1.17 -0.72
CA ILE A 128 -6.02 2.59 -0.32
C ILE A 128 -6.92 2.74 0.92
N LYS A 129 -8.01 1.97 0.99
CA LYS A 129 -8.89 1.92 2.16
C LYS A 129 -8.69 0.59 2.88
N HIS A 130 -8.04 0.63 4.02
CA HIS A 130 -7.86 -0.51 4.92
C HIS A 130 -8.33 -0.11 6.32
N VAL A 131 -9.29 -0.87 6.83
CA VAL A 131 -9.95 -0.58 8.11
C VAL A 131 -10.06 -1.86 8.92
N HIS A 132 -10.07 -1.73 10.25
CA HIS A 132 -10.36 -2.86 11.12
C HIS A 132 -11.71 -3.50 10.76
N PRO A 133 -11.87 -4.79 11.04
CA PRO A 133 -13.17 -5.44 11.01
C PRO A 133 -14.21 -4.65 11.82
N ALA A 134 -15.49 -4.89 11.52
CA ALA A 134 -16.58 -4.22 12.21
C ALA A 134 -16.49 -4.39 13.73
N GLY A 135 -16.59 -3.26 14.46
CA GLY A 135 -16.51 -3.25 15.94
C GLY A 135 -15.10 -3.19 16.53
N GLU A 136 -14.04 -3.39 15.76
CA GLU A 136 -12.64 -3.41 16.26
C GLU A 136 -11.94 -2.05 16.19
N CYS A 137 -12.49 -1.07 15.48
CA CYS A 137 -11.95 0.29 15.47
C CYS A 137 -12.04 0.95 16.85
N ASN A 138 -11.09 1.83 17.14
CA ASN A 138 -11.07 2.65 18.36
C ASN A 138 -12.40 3.38 18.55
N ARG A 139 -13.13 3.04 19.63
CA ARG A 139 -14.47 3.56 19.91
C ARG A 139 -14.50 5.08 20.07
N ALA A 140 -13.48 5.66 20.70
CA ALA A 140 -13.41 7.11 20.91
C ALA A 140 -13.30 7.87 19.59
N VAL A 141 -12.49 7.36 18.65
CA VAL A 141 -12.32 7.95 17.31
C VAL A 141 -13.57 7.73 16.47
N SER A 142 -14.12 6.50 16.47
CA SER A 142 -15.34 6.16 15.73
C SER A 142 -16.53 7.00 16.16
N SER A 143 -16.67 7.25 17.49
CA SER A 143 -17.72 8.13 18.02
C SER A 143 -17.56 9.59 17.56
N LYS A 144 -16.33 10.12 17.54
CA LYS A 144 -16.06 11.47 17.03
C LYS A 144 -16.37 11.58 15.53
N LEU A 145 -15.94 10.59 14.74
CA LEU A 145 -16.21 10.57 13.30
C LEU A 145 -17.71 10.52 13.00
N ARG A 146 -18.49 9.75 13.77
CA ARG A 146 -19.95 9.68 13.63
C ARG A 146 -20.61 11.05 13.87
N LYS A 147 -20.16 11.82 14.88
CA LYS A 147 -20.68 13.16 15.17
C LYS A 147 -20.39 14.19 14.07
N HIS A 148 -19.35 13.98 13.26
CA HIS A 148 -18.92 14.89 12.19
C HIS A 148 -19.19 14.33 10.79
N ARG A 149 -19.89 13.21 10.67
CA ARG A 149 -20.26 12.64 9.38
C ARG A 149 -21.32 13.53 8.73
N ALA A 150 -21.08 13.97 7.50
CA ALA A 150 -22.10 14.62 6.71
C ALA A 150 -23.21 13.59 6.42
N VAL A 151 -24.44 13.90 6.76
CA VAL A 151 -25.60 13.09 6.41
C VAL A 151 -26.06 13.59 5.04
N SER A 152 -25.97 12.75 4.01
CA SER A 152 -26.63 13.01 2.73
C SER A 152 -28.14 12.81 2.94
N THR A 153 -28.93 13.74 2.47
CA THR A 153 -30.41 13.68 2.53
C THR A 153 -31.00 12.70 1.53
N ASP A 154 -30.20 12.11 0.67
CA ASP A 154 -30.62 11.06 -0.28
C ASP A 154 -30.32 9.69 0.36
N GLU A 155 -31.36 9.14 0.94
CA GLU A 155 -31.41 7.78 1.42
C GLU A 155 -31.35 6.84 0.22
N GLU A 156 -30.34 6.01 0.16
CA GLU A 156 -30.39 4.60 -0.27
C GLU A 156 -28.96 4.06 -0.40
N ASP A 157 -28.29 3.85 0.73
CA ASP A 157 -27.26 2.83 0.86
C ASP A 157 -27.25 2.29 2.30
N ALA A 158 -28.22 1.44 2.54
CA ALA A 158 -28.26 0.54 3.67
C ALA A 158 -27.24 -0.57 3.43
N ASP A 159 -26.03 -0.40 3.99
CA ASP A 159 -25.16 -1.53 4.38
C ASP A 159 -24.04 -1.02 5.28
N ASP A 160 -24.36 -0.77 6.52
CA ASP A 160 -23.43 -0.85 7.64
C ASP A 160 -24.25 -0.98 8.95
N GLU A 161 -24.98 -2.09 9.07
CA GLU A 161 -25.54 -2.50 10.35
C GLU A 161 -24.39 -2.86 11.30
N ILE A 162 -23.83 -1.85 11.96
CA ILE A 162 -23.09 -2.06 13.19
C ILE A 162 -24.12 -1.85 14.33
N ALA A 163 -24.68 -2.97 14.78
CA ALA A 163 -25.39 -3.01 16.04
C ALA A 163 -24.43 -2.56 17.17
N ASP A 164 -24.60 -1.35 17.64
CA ASP A 164 -24.09 -0.91 18.93
C ASP A 164 -25.27 -0.30 19.71
N ASP A 165 -25.78 -1.14 20.60
CA ASP A 165 -26.72 -0.81 21.66
C ASP A 165 -26.02 0.12 22.65
N ASP A 166 -26.29 1.43 22.56
CA ASP A 166 -26.06 2.36 23.66
C ASP A 166 -27.05 3.54 23.54
N GLU A 167 -28.18 3.39 24.24
CA GLU A 167 -29.09 4.48 24.58
C GLU A 167 -28.32 5.60 25.28
N LEU A 168 -28.16 6.77 24.65
CA LEU A 168 -28.02 8.03 25.38
C LEU A 168 -28.40 9.24 24.51
N ALA A 169 -29.51 9.83 24.87
CA ALA A 169 -29.88 11.25 24.78
C ALA A 169 -30.05 11.85 23.36
N SER A 170 -31.32 11.92 22.98
CA SER A 170 -31.87 12.87 22.04
C SER A 170 -31.62 14.29 22.50
N GLU A 171 -30.77 15.04 21.84
CA GLU A 171 -30.86 16.50 21.80
C GLU A 171 -31.26 16.90 20.38
N GLU A 172 -32.44 17.45 20.27
CA GLU A 172 -32.98 18.10 19.07
C GLU A 172 -32.05 19.25 18.70
N ASP A 173 -31.27 19.12 17.63
CA ASP A 173 -30.56 20.26 17.06
C ASP A 173 -31.20 20.63 15.73
N SER A 174 -31.73 21.84 15.74
CA SER A 174 -32.51 22.48 14.72
C SER A 174 -31.73 22.62 13.38
N GLN A 175 -32.39 22.21 12.31
CA GLN A 175 -32.03 22.47 10.93
C GLN A 175 -31.86 23.99 10.68
N THR A 176 -30.64 24.46 10.78
CA THR A 176 -30.25 25.71 10.14
C THR A 176 -29.04 25.42 9.26
N GLY A 177 -29.27 25.39 7.94
CA GLY A 177 -28.18 25.27 6.96
C GLY A 177 -27.11 26.34 7.22
N ASP A 178 -25.84 25.99 7.05
CA ASP A 178 -24.71 26.90 7.25
C ASP A 178 -24.86 28.14 6.36
N PRO A 179 -24.99 29.36 6.95
CA PRO A 179 -25.24 30.59 6.20
C PRO A 179 -24.14 30.92 5.19
N ARG A 180 -22.96 30.28 5.28
CA ARG A 180 -21.88 30.45 4.29
C ARG A 180 -22.23 29.92 2.90
N TRP A 181 -23.20 29.00 2.81
CA TRP A 181 -23.63 28.37 1.56
C TRP A 181 -24.88 29.00 0.95
N ASP A 182 -25.50 29.98 1.62
CA ASP A 182 -26.73 30.63 1.14
C ASP A 182 -26.52 31.33 -0.19
N ALA A 183 -25.33 31.84 -0.47
CA ALA A 183 -24.96 32.47 -1.74
C ALA A 183 -24.98 31.49 -2.91
N LEU A 184 -24.87 30.19 -2.70
CA LEU A 184 -24.88 29.18 -3.77
C LEU A 184 -26.29 28.68 -4.11
N LYS A 185 -27.30 28.94 -3.29
CA LYS A 185 -28.69 28.55 -3.54
C LYS A 185 -29.33 29.29 -4.75
N GLY A 186 -28.68 30.35 -5.21
CA GLY A 186 -29.14 31.15 -6.36
C GLY A 186 -28.47 30.80 -7.69
N LEU A 187 -27.58 29.85 -7.75
CA LEU A 187 -26.91 29.41 -8.97
C LEU A 187 -27.78 28.39 -9.72
N SER A 188 -28.49 28.82 -10.73
CA SER A 188 -29.13 27.94 -11.72
C SER A 188 -28.12 27.60 -12.80
N PHE A 189 -27.79 26.33 -12.99
CA PHE A 189 -27.06 25.87 -14.15
C PHE A 189 -28.04 25.82 -15.32
N GLU A 190 -27.88 26.72 -16.29
CA GLU A 190 -28.55 26.60 -17.59
C GLU A 190 -27.77 25.56 -18.38
N ASP A 191 -28.42 24.41 -18.63
CA ASP A 191 -27.92 23.40 -19.57
C ASP A 191 -27.92 24.02 -20.96
N ASN A 192 -26.75 24.25 -21.53
CA ASN A 192 -26.56 24.61 -22.92
C ASN A 192 -26.44 23.31 -23.74
N ASP A 193 -27.46 23.03 -24.54
CA ASP A 193 -27.47 22.04 -25.64
C ASP A 193 -26.40 22.32 -26.69
#